data_fcfe542f6fbf9f2cda31bb589cfa4765
#
_entry.id   fcfe542f6fbf9f2cda31bb589cfa4765
#
_cell.length_a   1.000
_cell.length_b   1.000
_cell.length_c   1.000
_cell.angle_alpha   90.00
_cell.angle_beta   90.00
_cell.angle_gamma   90.00
#
_symmetry.space_group_name_H-M   'P 1'
#
loop_
_entity.id
_entity.type
_entity.pdbx_description
1 polymer ?
#
loop_
_entity_poly.entity_id
_entity_poly.type
_entity_poly.pdbx_seq_one_letter_code
_entity_poly.pdbx_strand_id
1 'polypeptide(L)'
;MEKYRNYTAVDFLNDESFLTWLTNPTQKENDFWNGFLKAHPYKKAEIREATLVFNLFHSREEKLGLNETYEIWNRIQQEAKVSKRTVFLKFMKYAAIFLLVFLSGGISYYFIQHSEKPIYFDLAETAQTGSNEARIILSDGSEVSLEKQISEISYSKNGQQLIVNNDTINQHSGIQKEQINKVIIPYGKKSMIMLSDGTKVWLNAGSQLIYPSVFINKTRQVMLIGEAYFDVAKNPDKPFIVRASDIQVQVLGTRFDISAYPEDKMIQTVLEVGKVTLKYSVKGILNQEYSVDMVPNQKIEFDKSTGESKSQMVDVSKYISWKEGMLEFEKVDLIRAIKQVERYYDVKIRLADPMIGLYKLSGKLDLKDEPEEVLNVIKLTVPIDWQKKSNGDFVIIGK
;
A
#
# COMPACT_ATOMS: atom_id res chain seq x y z
N MET A 1 -61.62 -8.83 -21.63
CA MET A 1 -60.41 -7.97 -21.62
C MET A 1 -59.12 -8.71 -21.26
N GLU A 2 -59.14 -9.70 -20.36
CA GLU A 2 -57.91 -10.46 -20.00
C GLU A 2 -57.28 -11.23 -21.15
N LYS A 3 -58.08 -11.79 -22.06
CA LYS A 3 -57.64 -12.55 -23.25
C LYS A 3 -56.59 -11.76 -24.07
N TYR A 4 -56.75 -10.47 -24.23
CA TYR A 4 -55.96 -9.62 -25.12
C TYR A 4 -54.64 -9.05 -24.47
N ARG A 5 -54.44 -9.33 -23.18
CA ARG A 5 -53.24 -8.82 -22.45
C ARG A 5 -51.92 -9.33 -23.00
N ASN A 6 -51.93 -10.56 -23.48
CA ASN A 6 -50.73 -11.24 -23.99
C ASN A 6 -50.65 -11.30 -25.51
N TYR A 7 -51.59 -10.66 -26.21
CA TYR A 7 -51.63 -10.65 -27.67
C TYR A 7 -50.47 -9.84 -28.25
N THR A 8 -49.82 -10.41 -29.25
CA THR A 8 -48.88 -9.70 -30.15
C THR A 8 -49.65 -9.07 -31.30
N ALA A 9 -49.00 -8.23 -32.14
CA ALA A 9 -49.64 -7.69 -33.35
C ALA A 9 -50.19 -8.81 -34.27
N VAL A 10 -49.56 -9.98 -34.33
CA VAL A 10 -49.96 -11.13 -35.12
C VAL A 10 -51.23 -11.79 -34.51
N ASP A 11 -51.31 -11.86 -33.18
CA ASP A 11 -52.46 -12.43 -32.52
C ASP A 11 -53.70 -11.55 -32.72
N PHE A 12 -53.57 -10.22 -32.74
CA PHE A 12 -54.64 -9.31 -33.09
C PHE A 12 -55.12 -9.49 -34.53
N LEU A 13 -54.18 -9.69 -35.49
CA LEU A 13 -54.54 -9.95 -36.91
C LEU A 13 -55.25 -11.28 -37.13
N ASN A 14 -55.15 -12.22 -36.21
CA ASN A 14 -55.87 -13.50 -36.26
C ASN A 14 -57.15 -13.52 -35.40
N ASP A 15 -57.50 -12.40 -34.73
CA ASP A 15 -58.68 -12.32 -33.90
C ASP A 15 -59.86 -11.71 -34.67
N GLU A 16 -60.91 -12.48 -34.86
CA GLU A 16 -62.10 -12.08 -35.63
C GLU A 16 -62.79 -10.83 -35.07
N SER A 17 -62.82 -10.65 -33.76
CA SER A 17 -63.39 -9.48 -33.09
C SER A 17 -62.61 -8.24 -33.35
N PHE A 18 -61.25 -8.32 -33.41
CA PHE A 18 -60.38 -7.23 -33.76
C PHE A 18 -60.50 -6.83 -35.25
N LEU A 19 -60.52 -7.82 -36.11
CA LEU A 19 -60.70 -7.61 -37.57
C LEU A 19 -62.07 -6.97 -37.88
N THR A 20 -63.16 -7.40 -37.21
CA THR A 20 -64.48 -6.82 -37.34
C THR A 20 -64.50 -5.36 -36.93
N TRP A 21 -63.81 -5.01 -35.84
CA TRP A 21 -63.66 -3.63 -35.43
C TRP A 21 -62.90 -2.76 -36.46
N LEU A 22 -61.91 -3.32 -37.14
CA LEU A 22 -61.16 -2.58 -38.18
C LEU A 22 -61.98 -2.41 -39.49
N THR A 23 -62.84 -3.37 -39.82
CA THR A 23 -63.59 -3.37 -41.08
C THR A 23 -64.92 -2.66 -40.98
N ASN A 24 -65.68 -2.86 -39.92
CA ASN A 24 -67.00 -2.29 -39.76
C ASN A 24 -67.32 -1.97 -38.28
N PRO A 25 -66.70 -0.94 -37.71
CA PRO A 25 -66.75 -0.64 -36.28
C PRO A 25 -68.15 -0.22 -35.82
N THR A 26 -68.72 -0.99 -34.94
CA THR A 26 -69.95 -0.61 -34.22
C THR A 26 -69.61 0.28 -33.00
N GLN A 27 -70.57 1.03 -32.48
CA GLN A 27 -70.34 1.88 -31.29
C GLN A 27 -69.88 1.02 -30.11
N LYS A 28 -70.42 -0.18 -29.94
CA LYS A 28 -70.09 -1.12 -28.87
C LYS A 28 -68.64 -1.61 -28.96
N GLU A 29 -68.14 -1.88 -30.15
CA GLU A 29 -66.76 -2.32 -30.40
C GLU A 29 -65.78 -1.17 -30.19
N ASN A 30 -66.12 0.04 -30.65
CA ASN A 30 -65.33 1.24 -30.39
C ASN A 30 -65.17 1.49 -28.89
N ASP A 31 -66.23 1.41 -28.13
CA ASP A 31 -66.21 1.60 -26.68
C ASP A 31 -65.34 0.53 -25.99
N PHE A 32 -65.43 -0.72 -26.46
CA PHE A 32 -64.66 -1.84 -25.95
C PHE A 32 -63.14 -1.64 -26.20
N TRP A 33 -62.72 -1.39 -27.43
CA TRP A 33 -61.30 -1.28 -27.80
C TRP A 33 -60.68 -0.01 -27.26
N ASN A 34 -61.41 1.12 -27.21
CA ASN A 34 -60.96 2.34 -26.56
C ASN A 34 -60.82 2.12 -25.04
N GLY A 35 -61.71 1.42 -24.40
CA GLY A 35 -61.64 1.05 -22.99
C GLY A 35 -60.43 0.15 -22.71
N PHE A 36 -60.19 -0.84 -23.59
CA PHE A 36 -59.03 -1.72 -23.51
C PHE A 36 -57.72 -0.94 -23.63
N LEU A 37 -57.58 -0.02 -24.58
CA LEU A 37 -56.39 0.80 -24.76
C LEU A 37 -56.16 1.74 -23.59
N LYS A 38 -57.21 2.28 -22.96
CA LYS A 38 -57.09 3.10 -21.75
C LYS A 38 -56.61 2.27 -20.56
N ALA A 39 -57.07 1.02 -20.42
CA ALA A 39 -56.65 0.14 -19.35
C ALA A 39 -55.29 -0.49 -19.58
N HIS A 40 -54.85 -0.63 -20.85
CA HIS A 40 -53.57 -1.26 -21.24
C HIS A 40 -52.80 -0.41 -22.26
N PRO A 41 -52.26 0.79 -21.85
CA PRO A 41 -51.58 1.69 -22.77
C PRO A 41 -50.33 1.10 -23.46
N TYR A 42 -49.71 0.12 -22.83
CA TYR A 42 -48.55 -0.59 -23.37
C TYR A 42 -48.88 -1.43 -24.61
N LYS A 43 -50.18 -1.77 -24.88
CA LYS A 43 -50.64 -2.48 -26.07
C LYS A 43 -50.90 -1.60 -27.28
N LYS A 44 -50.73 -0.29 -27.13
CA LYS A 44 -50.94 0.68 -28.21
C LYS A 44 -50.02 0.45 -29.41
N ALA A 45 -48.80 -0.01 -29.15
CA ALA A 45 -47.83 -0.28 -30.23
C ALA A 45 -48.22 -1.50 -31.06
N GLU A 46 -48.58 -2.62 -30.44
CA GLU A 46 -49.02 -3.86 -31.10
C GLU A 46 -50.31 -3.64 -31.88
N ILE A 47 -51.29 -2.94 -31.31
CA ILE A 47 -52.55 -2.66 -32.00
C ILE A 47 -52.29 -1.74 -33.20
N ARG A 48 -51.43 -0.74 -33.08
CA ARG A 48 -51.06 0.17 -34.19
C ARG A 48 -50.36 -0.60 -35.31
N GLU A 49 -49.46 -1.50 -34.98
CA GLU A 49 -48.76 -2.36 -35.93
C GLU A 49 -49.74 -3.30 -36.65
N ALA A 50 -50.61 -4.00 -35.93
CA ALA A 50 -51.68 -4.83 -36.50
C ALA A 50 -52.59 -4.02 -37.46
N THR A 51 -53.00 -2.81 -37.06
CA THR A 51 -53.84 -1.93 -37.90
C THR A 51 -53.09 -1.49 -39.18
N LEU A 52 -51.81 -1.16 -39.10
CA LEU A 52 -51.02 -0.82 -40.28
C LEU A 52 -50.90 -1.99 -41.26
N VAL A 53 -50.61 -3.18 -40.77
CA VAL A 53 -50.52 -4.39 -41.59
C VAL A 53 -51.87 -4.68 -42.22
N PHE A 54 -52.98 -4.63 -41.47
CA PHE A 54 -54.30 -4.83 -41.98
C PHE A 54 -54.64 -3.84 -43.11
N ASN A 55 -54.36 -2.54 -42.92
CA ASN A 55 -54.63 -1.50 -43.92
C ASN A 55 -53.79 -1.66 -45.20
N LEU A 56 -52.51 -2.11 -45.08
CA LEU A 56 -51.66 -2.41 -46.23
C LEU A 56 -52.24 -3.53 -47.12
N PHE A 57 -52.91 -4.49 -46.55
CA PHE A 57 -53.56 -5.58 -47.30
C PHE A 57 -54.94 -5.24 -47.82
N HIS A 58 -55.66 -4.36 -47.11
CA HIS A 58 -57.00 -3.92 -47.54
C HIS A 58 -57.01 -2.75 -48.51
N SER A 59 -55.99 -1.94 -48.63
CA SER A 59 -55.91 -0.82 -49.54
C SER A 59 -55.52 -1.17 -51.00
N ARG A 60 -55.24 -2.43 -51.29
CA ARG A 60 -55.03 -2.93 -52.63
C ARG A 60 -56.23 -3.76 -53.07
N GLU A 61 -57.14 -3.11 -53.81
CA GLU A 61 -58.18 -3.77 -54.63
C GLU A 61 -57.51 -4.48 -55.84
N GLU A 62 -56.68 -5.46 -55.63
CA GLU A 62 -56.30 -6.48 -56.56
C GLU A 62 -56.36 -7.82 -55.86
N LYS A 63 -57.25 -8.70 -56.35
CA LYS A 63 -57.44 -10.04 -55.84
C LYS A 63 -56.17 -10.87 -56.03
N LEU A 64 -55.28 -10.87 -55.06
CA LEU A 64 -54.25 -11.91 -54.93
C LEU A 64 -54.95 -13.21 -54.51
N GLY A 65 -54.70 -14.26 -55.28
CA GLY A 65 -55.28 -15.59 -54.99
C GLY A 65 -54.85 -16.11 -53.63
N LEU A 66 -55.72 -16.87 -52.96
CA LEU A 66 -55.44 -17.45 -51.65
C LEU A 66 -54.11 -18.22 -51.54
N ASN A 67 -53.61 -18.76 -52.63
CA ASN A 67 -52.32 -19.47 -52.71
C ASN A 67 -51.09 -18.51 -52.61
N GLU A 68 -51.17 -17.32 -53.23
CA GLU A 68 -50.04 -16.35 -53.18
C GLU A 68 -49.90 -15.69 -51.82
N THR A 69 -51.03 -15.45 -51.13
CA THR A 69 -51.00 -14.97 -49.74
C THR A 69 -50.42 -16.00 -48.79
N TYR A 70 -50.66 -17.30 -49.02
CA TYR A 70 -50.08 -18.38 -48.20
C TYR A 70 -48.57 -18.56 -48.41
N GLU A 71 -48.07 -18.37 -49.64
CA GLU A 71 -46.64 -18.43 -49.95
C GLU A 71 -45.89 -17.22 -49.36
N ILE A 72 -46.46 -16.04 -49.45
CA ILE A 72 -45.88 -14.82 -48.82
C ILE A 72 -45.81 -14.99 -47.30
N TRP A 73 -46.85 -15.54 -46.69
CA TRP A 73 -46.90 -15.79 -45.25
C TRP A 73 -45.83 -16.84 -44.81
N ASN A 74 -45.67 -17.91 -45.53
CA ASN A 74 -44.64 -18.92 -45.26
C ASN A 74 -43.22 -18.35 -45.40
N ARG A 75 -42.96 -17.44 -46.34
CA ARG A 75 -41.69 -16.75 -46.50
C ARG A 75 -41.35 -15.85 -45.34
N ILE A 76 -42.32 -15.08 -44.86
CA ILE A 76 -42.18 -14.22 -43.68
C ILE A 76 -41.88 -15.06 -42.43
N GLN A 77 -42.55 -16.18 -42.25
CA GLN A 77 -42.29 -17.08 -41.13
C GLN A 77 -40.89 -17.75 -41.18
N GLN A 78 -40.39 -18.08 -42.37
CA GLN A 78 -39.06 -18.66 -42.54
C GLN A 78 -37.95 -17.61 -42.26
N GLU A 79 -38.11 -16.39 -42.70
CA GLU A 79 -37.14 -15.29 -42.40
C GLU A 79 -37.16 -14.93 -40.94
N ALA A 80 -38.28 -14.92 -40.25
CA ALA A 80 -38.36 -14.68 -38.81
C ALA A 80 -37.69 -15.78 -37.95
N LYS A 81 -37.62 -17.03 -38.45
CA LYS A 81 -36.91 -18.13 -37.74
C LYS A 81 -35.38 -18.01 -37.81
N VAL A 82 -34.84 -17.38 -38.86
CA VAL A 82 -33.38 -17.20 -39.05
C VAL A 82 -32.81 -16.15 -38.10
N SER A 83 -33.60 -15.15 -37.70
CA SER A 83 -33.14 -14.03 -36.87
C SER A 83 -32.77 -14.41 -35.42
N LYS A 84 -33.44 -15.39 -34.82
CA LYS A 84 -33.17 -15.73 -33.39
C LYS A 84 -31.81 -16.38 -33.15
N ARG A 85 -31.27 -17.11 -34.11
CA ARG A 85 -29.99 -17.82 -33.96
C ARG A 85 -28.81 -16.89 -34.14
N THR A 86 -28.91 -15.88 -34.99
CA THR A 86 -27.85 -14.90 -35.23
C THR A 86 -27.75 -13.84 -34.13
N VAL A 87 -28.87 -13.47 -33.53
CA VAL A 87 -28.94 -12.59 -32.36
C VAL A 87 -28.33 -13.28 -31.12
N PHE A 88 -28.66 -14.53 -30.89
CA PHE A 88 -28.10 -15.34 -29.80
C PHE A 88 -26.56 -15.51 -29.91
N LEU A 89 -26.03 -15.75 -31.11
CA LEU A 89 -24.59 -15.86 -31.36
C LEU A 89 -23.86 -14.53 -31.18
N LYS A 90 -24.50 -13.39 -31.46
CA LYS A 90 -23.94 -12.06 -31.14
C LYS A 90 -23.90 -11.80 -29.66
N PHE A 91 -24.97 -12.15 -28.91
CA PHE A 91 -24.97 -12.06 -27.44
C PHE A 91 -23.96 -12.98 -26.78
N MET A 92 -23.73 -14.19 -27.32
CA MET A 92 -22.67 -15.08 -26.80
C MET A 92 -21.27 -14.51 -26.89
N LYS A 93 -20.95 -13.74 -27.95
CA LYS A 93 -19.63 -13.05 -28.07
C LYS A 93 -19.44 -12.00 -26.98
N TYR A 94 -20.48 -11.23 -26.66
CA TYR A 94 -20.42 -10.24 -25.59
C TYR A 94 -20.44 -10.88 -24.21
N ALA A 95 -21.18 -11.98 -24.02
CA ALA A 95 -21.21 -12.76 -22.78
C ALA A 95 -19.82 -13.35 -22.46
N ALA A 96 -19.06 -13.81 -23.48
CA ALA A 96 -17.69 -14.30 -23.31
C ALA A 96 -16.74 -13.19 -22.84
N ILE A 97 -16.88 -11.97 -23.40
CA ILE A 97 -16.08 -10.81 -22.96
C ILE A 97 -16.44 -10.42 -21.52
N PHE A 98 -17.73 -10.38 -21.18
CA PHE A 98 -18.18 -10.11 -19.80
C PHE A 98 -17.65 -11.16 -18.82
N LEU A 99 -17.65 -12.44 -19.22
CA LEU A 99 -17.17 -13.54 -18.39
C LEU A 99 -15.64 -13.46 -18.18
N LEU A 100 -14.88 -13.06 -19.21
CA LEU A 100 -13.43 -12.82 -19.11
C LEU A 100 -13.12 -11.62 -18.20
N VAL A 101 -13.87 -10.52 -18.30
CA VAL A 101 -13.72 -9.36 -17.42
C VAL A 101 -14.08 -9.70 -15.99
N PHE A 102 -15.16 -10.49 -15.78
CA PHE A 102 -15.57 -10.91 -14.43
C PHE A 102 -14.59 -11.92 -13.82
N LEU A 103 -14.06 -12.86 -14.60
CA LEU A 103 -13.02 -13.79 -14.16
C LEU A 103 -11.71 -13.07 -13.86
N SER A 104 -11.26 -12.16 -14.73
CA SER A 104 -10.04 -11.38 -14.48
C SER A 104 -10.19 -10.44 -13.29
N GLY A 105 -11.35 -9.81 -13.10
CA GLY A 105 -11.69 -9.02 -11.92
C GLY A 105 -11.74 -9.87 -10.65
N GLY A 106 -12.34 -11.05 -10.71
CA GLY A 106 -12.41 -12.02 -9.59
C GLY A 106 -11.02 -12.56 -9.22
N ILE A 107 -10.19 -12.90 -10.21
CA ILE A 107 -8.81 -13.34 -10.00
C ILE A 107 -7.98 -12.19 -9.42
N SER A 108 -8.08 -10.97 -9.96
CA SER A 108 -7.38 -9.80 -9.41
C SER A 108 -7.84 -9.49 -7.98
N TYR A 109 -9.14 -9.54 -7.71
CA TYR A 109 -9.70 -9.37 -6.37
C TYR A 109 -9.22 -10.45 -5.41
N TYR A 110 -9.18 -11.72 -5.84
CA TYR A 110 -8.64 -12.83 -5.06
C TYR A 110 -7.14 -12.63 -4.73
N PHE A 111 -6.33 -12.22 -5.68
CA PHE A 111 -4.91 -11.90 -5.45
C PHE A 111 -4.70 -10.68 -4.58
N ILE A 112 -5.53 -9.63 -4.69
CA ILE A 112 -5.48 -8.43 -3.83
C ILE A 112 -5.90 -8.79 -2.40
N GLN A 113 -6.90 -9.62 -2.21
CA GLN A 113 -7.40 -10.02 -0.90
C GLN A 113 -6.52 -11.06 -0.22
N HIS A 114 -5.77 -11.88 -1.00
CA HIS A 114 -4.82 -12.88 -0.51
C HIS A 114 -3.36 -12.42 -0.60
N SER A 115 -3.07 -11.17 -0.99
CA SER A 115 -1.79 -10.57 -0.68
C SER A 115 -1.76 -10.39 0.84
N GLU A 116 -1.20 -11.38 1.53
CA GLU A 116 -0.96 -11.34 2.96
C GLU A 116 -0.25 -10.02 3.27
N LYS A 117 -0.94 -9.14 3.99
CA LYS A 117 -0.28 -7.99 4.61
C LYS A 117 0.86 -8.61 5.43
N PRO A 118 2.10 -8.22 5.20
CA PRO A 118 3.19 -8.79 5.98
C PRO A 118 2.87 -8.52 7.46
N ILE A 119 2.90 -9.58 8.27
CA ILE A 119 2.62 -9.63 9.72
C ILE A 119 3.36 -8.52 10.51
N TYR A 120 4.39 -7.95 9.89
CA TYR A 120 5.23 -6.89 10.43
C TYR A 120 4.49 -5.56 10.75
N PHE A 121 3.39 -5.24 10.07
CA PHE A 121 2.67 -3.97 10.30
C PHE A 121 1.91 -3.95 11.63
N ASP A 122 1.25 -5.05 11.99
CA ASP A 122 0.50 -5.14 13.25
C ASP A 122 1.41 -5.12 14.49
N LEU A 123 2.66 -5.63 14.34
CA LEU A 123 3.66 -5.63 15.42
C LEU A 123 4.34 -4.27 15.61
N ALA A 124 4.33 -3.39 14.60
CA ALA A 124 4.90 -2.05 14.70
C ALA A 124 4.00 -1.13 15.55
N GLU A 125 2.69 -1.30 15.47
CA GLU A 125 1.70 -0.45 16.13
C GLU A 125 1.61 -0.70 17.66
N THR A 126 1.90 -1.93 18.11
CA THR A 126 1.86 -2.33 19.52
C THR A 126 3.05 -1.86 20.37
N ALA A 127 4.00 -1.12 19.81
CA ALA A 127 5.30 -0.86 20.46
C ALA A 127 5.45 0.46 21.20
N GLN A 128 4.40 1.23 21.38
CA GLN A 128 4.44 2.49 22.15
C GLN A 128 4.18 2.31 23.66
N THR A 129 4.58 1.23 24.26
CA THR A 129 4.46 1.04 25.72
C THR A 129 5.80 1.28 26.41
N GLY A 130 5.93 2.42 26.95
CA GLY A 130 6.45 2.99 28.19
C GLY A 130 7.57 2.30 28.99
N SER A 131 8.47 1.51 28.40
CA SER A 131 9.67 1.04 29.11
C SER A 131 10.90 1.74 28.54
N ASN A 132 11.67 2.41 29.42
CA ASN A 132 12.97 3.00 29.09
C ASN A 132 14.10 1.96 29.00
N GLU A 133 13.77 0.67 28.91
CA GLU A 133 14.74 -0.41 28.86
C GLU A 133 14.85 -1.00 27.45
N ALA A 134 16.08 -1.20 27.00
CA ALA A 134 16.33 -1.93 25.78
C ALA A 134 15.96 -3.40 25.98
N ARG A 135 15.18 -3.98 25.04
CA ARG A 135 14.70 -5.35 25.15
C ARG A 135 14.45 -6.01 23.79
N ILE A 136 14.42 -7.32 23.83
CA ILE A 136 13.97 -8.17 22.73
C ILE A 136 12.61 -8.76 23.13
N ILE A 137 11.62 -8.65 22.26
CA ILE A 137 10.35 -9.38 22.38
C ILE A 137 10.42 -10.55 21.41
N LEU A 138 10.32 -11.76 21.96
CA LEU A 138 10.35 -12.99 21.18
C LEU A 138 8.98 -13.33 20.59
N SER A 139 8.95 -14.24 19.63
CA SER A 139 7.70 -14.64 18.94
C SER A 139 6.64 -15.26 19.84
N ASP A 140 7.01 -15.76 21.02
CA ASP A 140 6.12 -16.29 22.05
C ASP A 140 5.62 -15.20 23.02
N GLY A 141 6.05 -13.94 22.83
CA GLY A 141 5.72 -12.81 23.68
C GLY A 141 6.64 -12.66 24.90
N SER A 142 7.60 -13.53 25.11
CA SER A 142 8.58 -13.38 26.20
C SER A 142 9.51 -12.19 25.91
N GLU A 143 9.93 -11.50 26.99
CA GLU A 143 10.83 -10.35 26.90
C GLU A 143 12.21 -10.68 27.49
N VAL A 144 13.24 -10.23 26.80
CA VAL A 144 14.64 -10.36 27.24
C VAL A 144 15.22 -8.96 27.39
N SER A 145 15.61 -8.58 28.59
CA SER A 145 16.20 -7.26 28.87
C SER A 145 17.64 -7.19 28.32
N LEU A 146 17.99 -6.02 27.77
CA LEU A 146 19.32 -5.68 27.29
C LEU A 146 19.94 -4.63 28.24
N GLU A 147 20.53 -5.11 29.32
CA GLU A 147 21.00 -4.26 30.43
C GLU A 147 22.17 -3.34 30.05
N LYS A 148 23.03 -3.77 29.12
CA LYS A 148 24.21 -3.00 28.72
C LYS A 148 23.83 -1.83 27.82
N GLN A 149 24.60 -0.74 27.90
CA GLN A 149 24.47 0.42 27.01
C GLN A 149 24.68 0.02 25.53
N ILE A 150 25.57 -0.96 25.29
CA ILE A 150 25.76 -1.61 23.99
C ILE A 150 25.64 -3.11 24.22
N SER A 151 24.57 -3.71 23.71
CA SER A 151 24.35 -5.16 23.79
C SER A 151 24.64 -5.83 22.46
N GLU A 152 25.37 -6.97 22.53
CA GLU A 152 25.59 -7.83 21.38
C GLU A 152 24.57 -8.96 21.37
N ILE A 153 23.86 -9.06 20.27
CA ILE A 153 22.78 -10.04 20.07
C ILE A 153 23.18 -10.89 18.88
N SER A 154 23.15 -12.21 19.00
CA SER A 154 23.42 -13.09 17.89
C SER A 154 22.47 -14.30 17.87
N TYR A 155 22.23 -14.81 16.67
CA TYR A 155 21.43 -16.01 16.46
C TYR A 155 22.30 -17.16 15.96
N SER A 156 22.01 -18.37 16.45
CA SER A 156 22.51 -19.58 15.80
C SER A 156 21.95 -19.67 14.37
N LYS A 157 22.67 -20.33 13.45
CA LYS A 157 22.27 -20.45 12.04
C LYS A 157 20.88 -21.08 11.83
N ASN A 158 20.45 -21.92 12.76
CA ASN A 158 19.13 -22.54 12.76
C ASN A 158 18.06 -21.72 13.52
N GLY A 159 18.42 -20.54 14.07
CA GLY A 159 17.52 -19.64 14.80
C GLY A 159 16.99 -20.18 16.13
N GLN A 160 17.43 -21.34 16.57
CA GLN A 160 16.95 -21.99 17.81
C GLN A 160 17.55 -21.40 19.07
N GLN A 161 18.70 -20.75 18.95
CA GLN A 161 19.40 -20.14 20.07
C GLN A 161 19.60 -18.65 19.80
N LEU A 162 19.16 -17.86 20.74
CA LEU A 162 19.45 -16.45 20.85
C LEU A 162 20.55 -16.29 21.89
N ILE A 163 21.64 -15.66 21.54
CA ILE A 163 22.74 -15.32 22.43
C ILE A 163 22.73 -13.82 22.66
N VAL A 164 22.53 -13.41 23.88
CA VAL A 164 22.57 -12.00 24.33
C VAL A 164 23.80 -11.83 25.20
N ASN A 165 24.79 -11.08 24.72
CA ASN A 165 26.11 -10.97 25.33
C ASN A 165 26.76 -12.36 25.49
N ASN A 166 26.60 -13.04 26.64
CA ASN A 166 27.11 -14.39 26.91
C ASN A 166 26.02 -15.36 27.34
N ASP A 167 24.79 -14.90 27.45
CA ASP A 167 23.65 -15.71 27.88
C ASP A 167 22.95 -16.34 26.69
N THR A 168 22.75 -17.66 26.76
CA THR A 168 22.06 -18.41 25.68
C THR A 168 20.62 -18.66 26.06
N ILE A 169 19.69 -18.21 25.23
CA ILE A 169 18.25 -18.41 25.37
C ILE A 169 17.78 -19.35 24.26
N ASN A 170 17.20 -20.47 24.65
CA ASN A 170 16.64 -21.42 23.69
C ASN A 170 15.24 -20.98 23.27
N GLN A 171 15.02 -20.83 21.98
CA GLN A 171 13.71 -20.58 21.40
C GLN A 171 13.09 -21.92 20.99
N HIS A 172 11.83 -22.17 21.39
CA HIS A 172 11.11 -23.38 21.00
C HIS A 172 10.64 -23.23 19.54
N SER A 173 11.41 -23.80 18.62
CA SER A 173 11.16 -23.68 17.18
C SER A 173 10.25 -24.77 16.67
N GLY A 174 9.04 -24.42 16.31
CA GLY A 174 8.34 -25.20 15.28
C GLY A 174 8.87 -24.78 13.89
N ILE A 175 9.54 -25.68 13.19
CA ILE A 175 10.28 -25.43 11.93
C ILE A 175 9.39 -24.93 10.77
N GLN A 176 8.08 -24.85 10.92
CA GLN A 176 7.14 -24.60 9.82
C GLN A 176 6.62 -23.15 9.68
N LYS A 177 6.94 -22.24 10.61
CA LYS A 177 6.44 -20.85 10.58
C LYS A 177 7.55 -19.89 10.97
N GLU A 178 7.68 -18.76 10.24
CA GLU A 178 8.60 -17.69 10.63
C GLU A 178 8.25 -17.19 12.03
N GLN A 179 9.21 -17.26 12.94
CA GLN A 179 9.09 -16.68 14.27
C GLN A 179 9.62 -15.25 14.22
N ILE A 180 8.72 -14.30 14.40
CA ILE A 180 9.05 -12.89 14.32
C ILE A 180 9.44 -12.39 15.70
N ASN A 181 10.63 -11.85 15.80
CA ASN A 181 11.17 -11.18 16.98
C ASN A 181 11.25 -9.68 16.75
N LYS A 182 11.31 -8.92 17.84
CA LYS A 182 11.39 -7.47 17.83
C LYS A 182 12.43 -7.01 18.85
N VAL A 183 13.40 -6.21 18.39
CA VAL A 183 14.32 -5.48 19.26
C VAL A 183 13.83 -4.05 19.40
N ILE A 184 13.79 -3.54 20.62
CA ILE A 184 13.42 -2.17 20.96
C ILE A 184 14.60 -1.52 21.68
N ILE A 185 15.12 -0.44 21.12
CA ILE A 185 16.20 0.35 21.66
C ILE A 185 15.65 1.73 22.04
N PRO A 186 15.53 2.06 23.35
CA PRO A 186 15.07 3.36 23.79
C PRO A 186 16.11 4.46 23.49
N TYR A 187 15.75 5.70 23.76
CA TYR A 187 16.70 6.80 23.75
C TYR A 187 17.82 6.54 24.79
N GLY A 188 19.01 7.10 24.56
CA GLY A 188 20.18 6.90 25.40
C GLY A 188 20.89 5.55 25.24
N LYS A 189 20.37 4.63 24.44
CA LYS A 189 20.97 3.30 24.25
C LYS A 189 21.19 2.97 22.76
N LYS A 190 22.14 2.05 22.52
CA LYS A 190 22.44 1.51 21.20
C LYS A 190 22.62 -0.02 21.31
N SER A 191 22.47 -0.73 20.21
CA SER A 191 22.74 -2.18 20.18
C SER A 191 23.25 -2.63 18.83
N MET A 192 23.99 -3.73 18.84
CA MET A 192 24.38 -4.44 17.63
C MET A 192 23.75 -5.83 17.65
N ILE A 193 23.10 -6.19 16.55
CA ILE A 193 22.53 -7.53 16.36
C ILE A 193 23.15 -8.21 15.15
N MET A 194 23.50 -9.47 15.29
CA MET A 194 23.88 -10.36 14.19
C MET A 194 22.72 -11.31 13.92
N LEU A 195 22.10 -11.17 12.76
CA LEU A 195 20.98 -12.00 12.30
C LEU A 195 21.45 -13.42 11.91
N SER A 196 20.51 -14.34 11.76
CA SER A 196 20.79 -15.76 11.45
C SER A 196 21.50 -15.99 10.11
N ASP A 197 21.41 -15.04 9.18
CA ASP A 197 22.13 -15.06 7.90
C ASP A 197 23.56 -14.49 7.97
N GLY A 198 23.99 -14.01 9.14
CA GLY A 198 25.26 -13.34 9.36
C GLY A 198 25.27 -11.84 9.08
N THR A 199 24.13 -11.26 8.71
CA THR A 199 23.97 -9.80 8.57
C THR A 199 24.13 -9.12 9.93
N LYS A 200 24.96 -8.06 10.00
CA LYS A 200 25.12 -7.26 11.20
C LYS A 200 24.33 -5.96 11.07
N VAL A 201 23.59 -5.62 12.12
CA VAL A 201 22.77 -4.42 12.18
C VAL A 201 23.11 -3.63 13.45
N TRP A 202 23.55 -2.40 13.31
CA TRP A 202 23.71 -1.45 14.42
C TRP A 202 22.43 -0.63 14.51
N LEU A 203 21.80 -0.65 15.66
CA LEU A 203 20.58 0.09 15.95
C LEU A 203 20.90 1.31 16.79
N ASN A 204 20.51 2.49 16.30
CA ASN A 204 20.68 3.74 17.03
C ASN A 204 19.57 3.96 18.07
N ALA A 205 19.74 4.96 18.93
CA ALA A 205 18.81 5.34 19.98
C ALA A 205 17.40 5.63 19.42
N GLY A 206 16.35 5.12 20.08
CA GLY A 206 14.96 5.26 19.64
C GLY A 206 14.56 4.36 18.48
N SER A 207 15.33 3.30 18.21
CA SER A 207 15.10 2.43 17.04
C SER A 207 14.48 1.09 17.41
N GLN A 208 13.77 0.50 16.44
CA GLN A 208 13.19 -0.84 16.56
C GLN A 208 13.47 -1.61 15.27
N LEU A 209 13.82 -2.88 15.43
CA LEU A 209 13.99 -3.83 14.33
C LEU A 209 13.06 -5.01 14.53
N ILE A 210 12.23 -5.29 13.54
CA ILE A 210 11.34 -6.46 13.49
C ILE A 210 11.89 -7.41 12.42
N TYR A 211 12.16 -8.64 12.80
CA TYR A 211 12.88 -9.58 11.96
C TYR A 211 12.52 -11.03 12.33
N PRO A 212 12.62 -11.99 11.38
CA PRO A 212 12.45 -13.39 11.70
C PRO A 212 13.72 -13.97 12.35
N SER A 213 13.55 -14.90 13.27
CA SER A 213 14.68 -15.66 13.88
C SER A 213 15.49 -16.40 12.82
N VAL A 214 14.81 -16.91 11.76
CA VAL A 214 15.42 -17.53 10.58
C VAL A 214 14.69 -17.04 9.32
N PHE A 215 15.43 -16.71 8.29
CA PHE A 215 14.86 -16.38 6.98
C PHE A 215 14.53 -17.66 6.21
N ILE A 216 13.27 -18.12 6.20
CA ILE A 216 12.83 -19.32 5.48
C ILE A 216 12.33 -19.00 4.05
N ASN A 217 11.84 -17.80 3.81
CA ASN A 217 11.27 -17.36 2.54
C ASN A 217 12.34 -17.13 1.44
N LYS A 218 11.91 -16.86 0.20
CA LYS A 218 12.78 -16.52 -0.93
C LYS A 218 13.56 -15.21 -0.76
N THR A 219 13.14 -14.37 0.18
CA THR A 219 13.80 -13.11 0.53
C THR A 219 14.13 -13.08 2.02
N ARG A 220 15.09 -12.23 2.40
CA ARG A 220 15.43 -11.91 3.79
C ARG A 220 14.81 -10.55 4.11
N GLN A 221 13.70 -10.55 4.83
CA GLN A 221 12.94 -9.33 5.05
C GLN A 221 12.98 -8.91 6.52
N VAL A 222 13.20 -7.61 6.75
CA VAL A 222 13.14 -6.97 8.07
C VAL A 222 12.38 -5.66 7.97
N MET A 223 11.88 -5.15 9.11
CA MET A 223 11.25 -3.85 9.20
C MET A 223 11.99 -2.99 10.23
N LEU A 224 12.31 -1.76 9.85
CA LEU A 224 12.99 -0.77 10.66
C LEU A 224 12.06 0.39 11.01
N ILE A 225 12.08 0.81 12.28
CA ILE A 225 11.58 2.09 12.76
C ILE A 225 12.76 2.77 13.44
N GLY A 226 13.04 4.04 13.11
CA GLY A 226 14.23 4.74 13.62
C GLY A 226 15.42 4.62 12.68
N GLU A 227 16.62 4.45 13.21
CA GLU A 227 17.87 4.49 12.44
C GLU A 227 18.72 3.23 12.67
N ALA A 228 19.21 2.67 11.57
CA ALA A 228 20.11 1.53 11.61
C ALA A 228 21.12 1.54 10.47
N TYR A 229 22.32 1.11 10.80
CA TYR A 229 23.34 0.78 9.82
C TYR A 229 23.40 -0.73 9.63
N PHE A 230 23.39 -1.16 8.36
CA PHE A 230 23.38 -2.55 7.93
C PHE A 230 24.69 -2.93 7.25
N ASP A 231 25.30 -4.03 7.69
CA ASP A 231 26.36 -4.75 6.96
C ASP A 231 25.77 -6.10 6.54
N VAL A 232 25.18 -6.12 5.35
CA VAL A 232 24.39 -7.26 4.88
C VAL A 232 25.27 -8.36 4.31
N ALA A 233 25.13 -9.56 4.83
CA ALA A 233 25.80 -10.77 4.32
C ALA A 233 25.47 -11.01 2.84
N LYS A 234 26.50 -11.18 2.01
CA LYS A 234 26.35 -11.35 0.57
C LYS A 234 25.62 -12.64 0.22
N ASN A 235 24.47 -12.51 -0.44
CA ASN A 235 23.70 -13.63 -0.97
C ASN A 235 22.87 -13.15 -2.18
N PRO A 236 23.36 -13.32 -3.42
CA PRO A 236 22.68 -12.92 -4.65
C PRO A 236 21.36 -13.66 -4.90
N ASP A 237 21.27 -14.91 -4.44
CA ASP A 237 20.09 -15.77 -4.69
C ASP A 237 18.92 -15.45 -3.75
N LYS A 238 19.21 -14.75 -2.64
CA LYS A 238 18.22 -14.43 -1.61
C LYS A 238 18.33 -12.96 -1.20
N PRO A 239 17.65 -12.03 -1.90
CA PRO A 239 17.72 -10.60 -1.63
C PRO A 239 17.36 -10.25 -0.18
N PHE A 240 18.06 -9.27 0.39
CA PHE A 240 17.75 -8.69 1.69
C PHE A 240 16.92 -7.41 1.49
N ILE A 241 15.82 -7.30 2.22
CA ILE A 241 14.83 -6.24 2.08
C ILE A 241 14.62 -5.57 3.44
N VAL A 242 14.89 -4.28 3.52
CA VAL A 242 14.52 -3.45 4.68
C VAL A 242 13.30 -2.63 4.31
N ARG A 243 12.22 -2.79 5.07
CA ARG A 243 11.06 -1.91 5.02
C ARG A 243 11.19 -0.84 6.11
N ALA A 244 11.03 0.42 5.74
CA ALA A 244 11.12 1.54 6.68
C ALA A 244 10.09 2.61 6.27
N SER A 245 9.00 2.73 7.01
CA SER A 245 7.87 3.60 6.65
C SER A 245 7.42 3.39 5.19
N ASP A 246 7.44 4.42 4.36
CA ASP A 246 6.96 4.41 2.98
C ASP A 246 8.03 3.95 1.96
N ILE A 247 9.21 3.53 2.41
CA ILE A 247 10.29 3.06 1.55
C ILE A 247 10.62 1.58 1.75
N GLN A 248 11.16 0.97 0.72
CA GLN A 248 11.73 -0.37 0.73
C GLN A 248 13.14 -0.32 0.12
N VAL A 249 14.12 -0.79 0.86
CA VAL A 249 15.52 -0.90 0.45
C VAL A 249 15.85 -2.36 0.17
N GLN A 250 16.23 -2.68 -1.06
CA GLN A 250 16.59 -4.03 -1.50
C GLN A 250 18.06 -4.11 -1.87
N VAL A 251 18.75 -5.11 -1.31
CA VAL A 251 20.19 -5.34 -1.49
C VAL A 251 20.54 -6.82 -1.62
N LEU A 252 21.75 -7.14 -2.09
CA LEU A 252 22.26 -8.50 -2.22
C LEU A 252 23.49 -8.79 -1.32
N GLY A 253 24.09 -7.72 -0.75
CA GLY A 253 25.30 -7.78 0.08
C GLY A 253 25.96 -6.41 0.05
N THR A 254 25.59 -5.54 0.98
CA THR A 254 25.74 -4.09 0.88
C THR A 254 25.88 -3.50 2.26
N ARG A 255 26.67 -2.45 2.40
CA ARG A 255 26.79 -1.65 3.61
C ARG A 255 26.09 -0.30 3.40
N PHE A 256 25.12 0.02 4.24
CA PHE A 256 24.31 1.23 4.10
C PHE A 256 23.65 1.63 5.43
N ASP A 257 23.26 2.87 5.52
CA ASP A 257 22.53 3.43 6.65
C ASP A 257 21.13 3.85 6.22
N ILE A 258 20.13 3.66 7.12
CA ILE A 258 18.78 4.19 6.96
C ILE A 258 18.40 4.90 8.24
N SER A 259 17.93 6.17 8.10
CA SER A 259 17.29 6.94 9.17
C SER A 259 15.84 7.22 8.77
N ALA A 260 14.89 6.59 9.48
CA ALA A 260 13.44 6.61 9.22
C ALA A 260 12.63 6.77 10.51
N TYR A 261 12.99 7.73 11.34
CA TYR A 261 12.24 8.05 12.55
C TYR A 261 10.83 8.57 12.22
N PRO A 262 9.77 8.12 12.92
CA PRO A 262 8.39 8.55 12.66
C PRO A 262 8.21 10.07 12.75
N GLU A 263 8.86 10.72 13.73
CA GLU A 263 8.77 12.16 14.00
C GLU A 263 9.61 13.02 13.06
N ASP A 264 10.50 12.42 12.25
CA ASP A 264 11.27 13.15 11.26
C ASP A 264 10.51 13.24 9.94
N LYS A 265 10.57 14.42 9.31
CA LYS A 265 9.92 14.68 8.02
C LYS A 265 10.54 13.88 6.87
N MET A 266 11.85 13.67 6.95
CA MET A 266 12.64 13.04 5.91
C MET A 266 13.05 11.62 6.30
N ILE A 267 13.02 10.70 5.35
CA ILE A 267 13.70 9.42 5.44
C ILE A 267 15.02 9.56 4.66
N GLN A 268 16.12 9.13 5.26
CA GLN A 268 17.43 9.16 4.62
C GLN A 268 17.96 7.76 4.40
N THR A 269 18.54 7.51 3.25
CA THR A 269 19.29 6.28 2.94
C THR A 269 20.65 6.67 2.40
N VAL A 270 21.72 6.16 2.99
CA VAL A 270 23.11 6.46 2.62
C VAL A 270 23.83 5.16 2.26
N LEU A 271 24.36 5.07 1.07
CA LEU A 271 25.06 3.87 0.59
C LEU A 271 26.58 4.02 0.78
N GLU A 272 27.17 3.12 1.58
CA GLU A 272 28.62 3.06 1.77
C GLU A 272 29.30 2.18 0.72
N VAL A 273 28.88 0.90 0.61
CA VAL A 273 29.51 -0.07 -0.29
C VAL A 273 28.45 -0.98 -0.91
N GLY A 274 28.59 -1.27 -2.19
CA GLY A 274 27.72 -2.20 -2.91
C GLY A 274 26.70 -1.49 -3.77
N LYS A 275 25.47 -2.03 -3.83
CA LYS A 275 24.34 -1.50 -4.61
C LYS A 275 23.06 -1.61 -3.80
N VAL A 276 22.27 -0.54 -3.86
CA VAL A 276 20.93 -0.46 -3.26
C VAL A 276 19.92 -0.19 -4.36
N THR A 277 18.80 -0.92 -4.36
CA THR A 277 17.60 -0.53 -5.09
C THR A 277 16.59 -0.01 -4.07
N LEU A 278 16.34 1.30 -4.09
CA LEU A 278 15.36 1.99 -3.25
C LEU A 278 14.03 2.03 -3.98
N LYS A 279 12.96 1.52 -3.36
CA LYS A 279 11.58 1.58 -3.87
C LYS A 279 10.74 2.40 -2.91
N TYR A 280 9.86 3.24 -3.45
CA TYR A 280 8.89 4.01 -2.66
C TYR A 280 7.63 4.27 -3.45
N SER A 281 6.52 4.50 -2.73
CA SER A 281 5.23 4.79 -3.34
C SER A 281 4.81 6.22 -3.01
N VAL A 282 4.39 6.96 -4.02
CA VAL A 282 3.78 8.28 -3.84
C VAL A 282 2.26 8.09 -3.80
N LYS A 283 1.64 8.47 -2.68
CA LYS A 283 0.19 8.39 -2.50
C LYS A 283 -0.50 9.41 -3.40
N GLY A 284 -1.36 8.93 -4.29
CA GLY A 284 -2.18 9.74 -5.21
C GLY A 284 -3.41 8.95 -5.65
N ILE A 285 -4.18 9.47 -6.61
CA ILE A 285 -5.34 8.78 -7.19
C ILE A 285 -4.94 7.42 -7.81
N LEU A 286 -3.72 7.33 -8.33
CA LEU A 286 -3.05 6.09 -8.74
C LEU A 286 -1.76 6.02 -7.94
N ASN A 287 -1.67 5.07 -6.99
CA ASN A 287 -0.43 4.82 -6.25
C ASN A 287 0.69 4.52 -7.25
N GLN A 288 1.64 5.43 -7.38
CA GLN A 288 2.74 5.31 -8.32
C GLN A 288 3.98 4.80 -7.58
N GLU A 289 4.50 3.65 -8.01
CA GLU A 289 5.74 3.09 -7.47
C GLU A 289 6.94 3.61 -8.25
N TYR A 290 7.95 4.03 -7.51
CA TYR A 290 9.23 4.48 -8.05
C TYR A 290 10.33 3.53 -7.58
N SER A 291 11.34 3.35 -8.44
CA SER A 291 12.52 2.56 -8.13
C SER A 291 13.76 3.32 -8.55
N VAL A 292 14.71 3.50 -7.63
CA VAL A 292 15.97 4.22 -7.85
C VAL A 292 17.13 3.33 -7.41
N ASP A 293 18.10 3.14 -8.29
CA ASP A 293 19.34 2.46 -7.96
C ASP A 293 20.36 3.46 -7.43
N MET A 294 20.98 3.14 -6.29
CA MET A 294 22.02 3.94 -5.65
C MET A 294 23.42 3.39 -5.93
N VAL A 295 24.37 4.31 -6.03
CA VAL A 295 25.82 4.02 -6.10
C VAL A 295 26.51 4.40 -4.79
N PRO A 296 27.70 3.84 -4.48
CA PRO A 296 28.46 4.20 -3.28
C PRO A 296 28.68 5.71 -3.14
N ASN A 297 28.66 6.19 -1.90
CA ASN A 297 28.72 7.60 -1.50
C ASN A 297 27.49 8.44 -1.93
N GLN A 298 26.40 7.79 -2.29
CA GLN A 298 25.15 8.47 -2.59
C GLN A 298 24.22 8.46 -1.38
N LYS A 299 23.59 9.61 -1.11
CA LYS A 299 22.48 9.78 -0.18
C LYS A 299 21.19 10.06 -0.95
N ILE A 300 20.09 9.42 -0.57
CA ILE A 300 18.74 9.77 -0.98
C ILE A 300 17.96 10.21 0.25
N GLU A 301 17.32 11.39 0.16
CA GLU A 301 16.36 11.91 1.13
C GLU A 301 14.96 11.84 0.51
N PHE A 302 14.04 11.18 1.20
CA PHE A 302 12.63 11.06 0.82
C PHE A 302 11.76 11.86 1.79
N ASP A 303 11.00 12.83 1.27
CA ASP A 303 10.05 13.63 2.05
C ASP A 303 8.72 12.90 2.19
N LYS A 304 8.38 12.48 3.42
CA LYS A 304 7.13 11.74 3.72
C LYS A 304 5.86 12.53 3.42
N SER A 305 5.93 13.86 3.44
CA SER A 305 4.76 14.72 3.23
C SER A 305 4.47 14.99 1.76
N THR A 306 5.52 15.12 0.91
CA THR A 306 5.37 15.42 -0.52
C THR A 306 5.55 14.20 -1.41
N GLY A 307 6.21 13.14 -0.91
CA GLY A 307 6.60 11.99 -1.72
C GLY A 307 7.79 12.26 -2.65
N GLU A 308 8.42 13.43 -2.54
CA GLU A 308 9.59 13.79 -3.34
C GLU A 308 10.85 13.14 -2.80
N SER A 309 11.78 12.77 -3.68
CA SER A 309 13.10 12.29 -3.32
C SER A 309 14.18 13.18 -3.91
N LYS A 310 15.25 13.39 -3.13
CA LYS A 310 16.45 14.13 -3.55
C LYS A 310 17.67 13.24 -3.37
N SER A 311 18.52 13.22 -4.39
CA SER A 311 19.76 12.45 -4.41
C SER A 311 20.97 13.40 -4.46
N GLN A 312 22.01 13.05 -3.69
CA GLN A 312 23.28 13.78 -3.71
C GLN A 312 24.45 12.86 -3.34
N MET A 313 25.65 13.19 -3.83
CA MET A 313 26.89 12.56 -3.40
C MET A 313 27.33 13.16 -2.08
N VAL A 314 27.74 12.32 -1.13
CA VAL A 314 28.09 12.72 0.24
C VAL A 314 29.35 12.02 0.74
N ASP A 315 29.96 12.57 1.75
CA ASP A 315 30.92 11.86 2.60
C ASP A 315 30.15 10.99 3.59
N VAL A 316 30.18 9.68 3.35
CA VAL A 316 29.41 8.68 4.13
C VAL A 316 29.81 8.69 5.61
N SER A 317 31.08 8.99 5.93
CA SER A 317 31.57 9.01 7.32
C SER A 317 30.73 9.91 8.22
N LYS A 318 30.22 11.03 7.70
CA LYS A 318 29.37 11.98 8.42
C LYS A 318 28.01 11.40 8.85
N TYR A 319 27.53 10.39 8.16
CA TYR A 319 26.23 9.76 8.41
C TYR A 319 26.31 8.51 9.27
N ILE A 320 27.47 7.84 9.29
CA ILE A 320 27.66 6.58 10.02
C ILE A 320 28.52 6.72 11.28
N SER A 321 29.10 7.92 11.55
CA SER A 321 29.95 8.22 12.72
C SER A 321 29.23 8.02 14.07
N TRP A 322 27.92 8.08 14.08
CA TRP A 322 27.10 7.83 15.27
C TRP A 322 27.38 6.46 15.90
N LYS A 323 27.78 5.45 15.11
CA LYS A 323 28.16 4.12 15.61
C LYS A 323 29.34 4.21 16.61
N GLU A 324 30.23 5.13 16.39
CA GLU A 324 31.45 5.37 17.17
C GLU A 324 31.24 6.42 18.28
N GLY A 325 30.02 6.95 18.43
CA GLY A 325 29.70 7.98 19.41
C GLY A 325 30.08 9.40 18.96
N MET A 326 30.16 9.63 17.66
CA MET A 326 30.43 10.92 17.07
C MET A 326 29.25 11.38 16.20
N LEU A 327 28.97 12.69 16.18
CA LEU A 327 28.09 13.29 15.19
C LEU A 327 28.89 14.30 14.35
N GLU A 328 28.77 14.21 13.03
CA GLU A 328 29.40 15.15 12.13
C GLU A 328 28.36 15.84 11.25
N PHE A 329 28.34 17.16 11.30
CA PHE A 329 27.37 17.99 10.59
C PHE A 329 28.06 18.87 9.54
N GLU A 330 27.38 19.03 8.41
CA GLU A 330 27.78 19.99 7.37
C GLU A 330 26.55 20.77 6.91
N LYS A 331 26.44 22.03 7.34
CA LYS A 331 25.31 22.92 7.03
C LYS A 331 23.93 22.32 7.34
N VAL A 332 23.83 21.52 8.41
CA VAL A 332 22.59 20.90 8.86
C VAL A 332 21.78 21.91 9.68
N ASP A 333 20.46 21.89 9.55
CA ASP A 333 19.58 22.70 10.41
C ASP A 333 19.74 22.31 11.87
N LEU A 334 19.87 23.31 12.75
CA LEU A 334 20.09 23.10 14.18
C LEU A 334 19.01 22.20 14.79
N ILE A 335 17.75 22.33 14.37
CA ILE A 335 16.67 21.48 14.87
C ILE A 335 16.91 20.00 14.58
N ARG A 336 17.53 19.64 13.45
CA ARG A 336 17.89 18.26 13.12
C ARG A 336 19.04 17.75 13.98
N ALA A 337 20.03 18.59 14.22
CA ALA A 337 21.16 18.24 15.08
C ALA A 337 20.70 18.04 16.53
N ILE A 338 19.86 18.93 17.05
CA ILE A 338 19.28 18.85 18.38
C ILE A 338 18.51 17.54 18.59
N LYS A 339 17.69 17.11 17.62
CA LYS A 339 16.97 15.83 17.71
C LYS A 339 17.91 14.63 17.84
N GLN A 340 19.06 14.64 17.17
CA GLN A 340 20.05 13.56 17.31
C GLN A 340 20.69 13.58 18.71
N VAL A 341 20.98 14.76 19.25
CA VAL A 341 21.47 14.92 20.62
C VAL A 341 20.43 14.46 21.65
N GLU A 342 19.15 14.85 21.50
CA GLU A 342 18.05 14.40 22.36
C GLU A 342 17.95 12.88 22.41
N ARG A 343 17.99 12.21 21.23
CA ARG A 343 17.92 10.75 21.13
C ARG A 343 19.11 10.07 21.81
N TYR A 344 20.29 10.62 21.62
CA TYR A 344 21.52 10.04 22.15
C TYR A 344 21.59 10.08 23.69
N TYR A 345 21.18 11.22 24.29
CA TYR A 345 21.29 11.43 25.74
C TYR A 345 19.98 11.14 26.51
N ASP A 346 18.89 10.84 25.82
CA ASP A 346 17.55 10.74 26.41
C ASP A 346 17.14 12.01 27.19
N VAL A 347 17.40 13.16 26.61
CA VAL A 347 17.08 14.49 27.17
C VAL A 347 16.11 15.23 26.26
N LYS A 348 15.38 16.20 26.81
CA LYS A 348 14.52 17.11 26.05
C LYS A 348 15.19 18.46 25.88
N ILE A 349 15.31 18.93 24.64
CA ILE A 349 15.91 20.20 24.28
C ILE A 349 14.89 21.03 23.50
N ARG A 350 14.37 22.07 24.12
CA ARG A 350 13.37 22.96 23.51
C ARG A 350 14.02 24.20 22.94
N LEU A 351 13.53 24.66 21.81
CA LEU A 351 13.89 25.97 21.26
C LEU A 351 12.92 27.01 21.78
N ALA A 352 13.42 28.10 22.37
CA ALA A 352 12.58 29.21 22.85
C ALA A 352 11.88 29.92 21.69
N ASP A 353 12.52 29.96 20.52
CA ASP A 353 11.98 30.44 19.26
C ASP A 353 12.23 29.37 18.17
N PRO A 354 11.20 28.90 17.44
CA PRO A 354 11.38 27.94 16.36
C PRO A 354 12.35 28.37 15.25
N MET A 355 12.53 29.68 15.04
CA MET A 355 13.44 30.23 14.03
C MET A 355 14.91 29.90 14.31
N ILE A 356 15.29 29.70 15.57
CA ILE A 356 16.63 29.26 15.98
C ILE A 356 16.95 27.89 15.34
N GLY A 357 15.94 27.05 15.17
CA GLY A 357 16.08 25.73 14.56
C GLY A 357 16.59 25.75 13.11
N LEU A 358 16.48 26.89 12.41
CA LEU A 358 16.93 27.07 11.03
C LEU A 358 18.40 27.44 10.91
N TYR A 359 19.06 27.74 12.02
CA TYR A 359 20.52 28.01 12.00
C TYR A 359 21.28 26.80 11.49
N LYS A 360 22.32 27.05 10.68
CA LYS A 360 23.12 25.98 10.08
C LYS A 360 24.30 25.63 10.98
N LEU A 361 24.34 24.37 11.41
CA LEU A 361 25.42 23.79 12.18
C LEU A 361 26.39 23.05 11.26
N SER A 362 27.68 23.27 11.47
CA SER A 362 28.77 22.50 10.89
C SER A 362 29.80 22.22 11.96
N GLY A 363 30.31 21.01 12.02
CA GLY A 363 31.31 20.58 13.00
C GLY A 363 31.17 19.14 13.41
N LYS A 364 32.00 18.73 14.37
CA LYS A 364 31.98 17.40 14.99
C LYS A 364 31.63 17.53 16.47
N LEU A 365 30.74 16.66 16.94
CA LEU A 365 30.38 16.54 18.35
C LEU A 365 30.82 15.17 18.85
N ASP A 366 31.61 15.14 19.93
CA ASP A 366 31.90 13.90 20.64
C ASP A 366 30.77 13.64 21.65
N LEU A 367 30.03 12.59 21.43
CA LEU A 367 28.88 12.20 22.28
C LEU A 367 29.32 11.43 23.54
N LYS A 368 30.63 11.26 23.78
CA LYS A 368 31.13 10.71 25.03
C LYS A 368 31.15 11.75 26.14
N ASP A 369 31.12 13.05 25.77
CA ASP A 369 30.99 14.15 26.70
C ASP A 369 29.55 14.25 27.25
N GLU A 370 29.37 14.98 28.33
CA GLU A 370 28.05 15.26 28.88
C GLU A 370 27.24 16.19 27.95
N PRO A 371 25.91 16.15 27.97
CA PRO A 371 25.06 16.94 27.07
C PRO A 371 25.33 18.46 27.17
N GLU A 372 25.68 18.93 28.36
CA GLU A 372 26.06 20.34 28.61
C GLU A 372 27.30 20.75 27.78
N GLU A 373 28.28 19.87 27.70
CA GLU A 373 29.51 20.15 26.95
C GLU A 373 29.25 20.16 25.46
N VAL A 374 28.43 19.22 24.99
CA VAL A 374 27.99 19.19 23.60
C VAL A 374 27.19 20.44 23.22
N LEU A 375 26.30 20.92 24.08
CA LEU A 375 25.58 22.19 23.89
C LEU A 375 26.54 23.41 23.90
N ASN A 376 27.59 23.38 24.73
CA ASN A 376 28.64 24.42 24.72
C ASN A 376 29.40 24.44 23.40
N VAL A 377 29.72 23.29 22.81
CA VAL A 377 30.35 23.23 21.48
C VAL A 377 29.42 23.80 20.41
N ILE A 378 28.13 23.47 20.43
CA ILE A 378 27.14 24.04 19.51
C ILE A 378 27.08 25.57 19.66
N LYS A 379 27.09 26.10 20.88
CA LYS A 379 27.09 27.55 21.20
C LYS A 379 28.31 28.29 20.62
N LEU A 380 29.41 27.61 20.37
CA LEU A 380 30.59 28.20 19.73
C LEU A 380 30.40 28.40 18.21
N THR A 381 29.52 27.63 17.59
CA THR A 381 29.36 27.59 16.13
C THR A 381 28.10 28.32 15.63
N VAL A 382 27.11 28.49 16.48
CA VAL A 382 25.85 29.20 16.18
C VAL A 382 25.54 30.22 17.28
N PRO A 383 24.85 31.35 16.97
CA PRO A 383 24.55 32.40 17.91
C PRO A 383 23.40 32.03 18.85
N ILE A 384 23.65 31.08 19.74
CA ILE A 384 22.71 30.60 20.75
C ILE A 384 23.29 30.65 22.14
N ASP A 385 22.40 30.54 23.12
CA ASP A 385 22.72 30.20 24.51
C ASP A 385 21.76 29.11 24.98
N TRP A 386 22.01 28.53 26.13
CA TRP A 386 21.12 27.48 26.67
C TRP A 386 21.00 27.54 28.20
N GLN A 387 19.92 27.00 28.72
CA GLN A 387 19.65 26.91 30.15
C GLN A 387 19.12 25.50 30.48
N LYS A 388 19.64 24.91 31.58
CA LYS A 388 19.11 23.67 32.15
C LYS A 388 17.97 24.00 33.09
N LYS A 389 16.81 23.34 32.95
CA LYS A 389 15.68 23.46 33.83
C LYS A 389 15.82 22.50 35.00
N SER A 390 15.05 22.75 36.07
CA SER A 390 15.06 21.91 37.29
C SER A 390 14.63 20.46 37.05
N ASN A 391 13.87 20.18 35.99
CA ASN A 391 13.46 18.84 35.61
C ASN A 391 14.49 18.11 34.68
N GLY A 392 15.66 18.70 34.45
CA GLY A 392 16.70 18.14 33.59
C GLY A 392 16.60 18.51 32.10
N ASP A 393 15.50 19.12 31.65
CA ASP A 393 15.34 19.58 30.27
C ASP A 393 16.25 20.78 29.97
N PHE A 394 16.60 20.95 28.69
CA PHE A 394 17.34 22.11 28.21
C PHE A 394 16.44 23.05 27.40
N VAL A 395 16.74 24.35 27.45
CA VAL A 395 16.10 25.36 26.61
C VAL A 395 17.18 26.15 25.90
N ILE A 396 17.13 26.16 24.57
CA ILE A 396 18.00 26.95 23.70
C ILE A 396 17.32 28.28 23.42
N ILE A 397 18.09 29.37 23.62
CA ILE A 397 17.70 30.76 23.36
C ILE A 397 18.61 31.37 22.30
N GLY A 398 18.09 32.25 21.45
CA GLY A 398 18.92 33.05 20.53
C GLY A 398 19.70 34.11 21.29
N LYS A 399 20.91 34.43 20.83
CA LYS A 399 21.71 35.58 21.27
C LYS A 399 21.33 36.84 20.54
#